data_9415885ec20a6b109a0474ef230a2596
#
_entry.id   9415885ec20a6b109a0474ef230a2596
#
_cell.length_a   1.000
_cell.length_b   1.000
_cell.length_c   1.000
_cell.angle_alpha   90.00
_cell.angle_beta   90.00
_cell.angle_gamma   90.00
#
_symmetry.space_group_name_H-M   'P 1'
#
loop_
_entity.id
_entity.type
_entity.pdbx_description
1 polymer ?
#
loop_
_entity_poly.entity_id
_entity_poly.type
_entity_poly.pdbx_seq_one_letter_code
_entity_poly.pdbx_strand_id
1 'polypeptide(L)'
;MRGYDLINAVLPDELILEIFHKLDGLKSSCDACSLVCKRWLMIERLSRRTVRIGASGNPDAFVKLLVQRFVNVRNVYIDERLPVSSPFQFGYSIVPGPTHTIKKRRRTKNARPSLEAPHTSEDSRFEERELEPFSLSDAGLFTLAEGFANLEKLSLVWCSNVTSMGLKSIAEKCGSLKTLDLQGCYVGDQGLAAVGECCKQLEDLNLRFCEGLTDTGLVELSRGCGKSLKALGIAACAKITDISLEAVGSHCTLLQTLSLDSEFIKNKGVLSVARGCSSLKVLKLQCINVTDEALLAVGTFCTSLELLALYSFQRFTDRSLCAIGNVCKKLKSLTLSDCYFLSDKSLEAIATGCSELAQLEVNGCHNIGTSGLEAIGKSCPGLSELALLYCQRIGNSALFEVGRGCKLLQALNLVDCSNIGDDAVCSIAQGCQNLKKLHIRRCYEIGDKGIITVGENCKFLTDLSLRFCDRVGDAALIAIGQGCSLRYLNVSGCHQIGDAGLIAIARGCPELVYLDVSVLQNLGDMALWELGEGCPLLKDIVLSHCRQITDVGLAYLVKKCTKLESCHMVYCPFITSAGVATVVSSCVNIKKVLVEKWKVSQRTRRRAGSILSYLCMDL
;
A
#
# COMPACT_ATOMS: atom_id res chain seq x y z
N MET A 1 47.76 -10.59 16.99
CA MET A 1 47.24 -9.61 17.97
C MET A 1 45.79 -9.96 18.22
N ARG A 2 45.41 -10.44 19.41
CA ARG A 2 44.03 -10.59 19.81
C ARG A 2 43.50 -9.16 20.05
N GLY A 3 42.68 -8.64 19.12
CA GLY A 3 42.03 -7.35 19.36
C GLY A 3 41.17 -7.45 20.61
N TYR A 4 41.43 -6.59 21.60
CA TYR A 4 40.56 -6.44 22.77
C TYR A 4 39.17 -6.04 22.26
N ASP A 5 38.15 -6.84 22.56
CA ASP A 5 36.76 -6.51 22.28
C ASP A 5 36.31 -5.41 23.26
N LEU A 6 36.69 -4.18 22.93
CA LEU A 6 36.41 -3.00 23.75
C LEU A 6 34.93 -2.77 23.98
N ILE A 7 34.07 -3.14 22.99
CA ILE A 7 32.61 -2.99 23.09
C ILE A 7 32.08 -3.87 24.22
N ASN A 8 32.47 -5.15 24.25
CA ASN A 8 32.01 -6.08 25.30
C ASN A 8 32.68 -5.84 26.65
N ALA A 9 33.88 -5.24 26.69
CA ALA A 9 34.60 -4.98 27.92
C ALA A 9 34.24 -3.66 28.61
N VAL A 10 33.82 -2.64 27.84
CA VAL A 10 33.65 -1.27 28.34
C VAL A 10 32.19 -0.81 28.34
N LEU A 11 31.35 -1.24 27.37
CA LEU A 11 29.96 -0.78 27.32
C LEU A 11 29.09 -1.51 28.35
N PRO A 12 28.39 -0.77 29.27
CA PRO A 12 27.39 -1.35 30.17
C PRO A 12 26.19 -1.94 29.38
N ASP A 13 25.50 -2.91 30.00
CA ASP A 13 24.33 -3.55 29.38
C ASP A 13 23.21 -2.57 29.05
N GLU A 14 23.04 -1.53 29.87
CA GLU A 14 22.04 -0.47 29.70
C GLU A 14 22.25 0.31 28.40
N LEU A 15 23.50 0.63 28.05
CA LEU A 15 23.81 1.33 26.80
C LEU A 15 23.65 0.43 25.58
N ILE A 16 24.01 -0.85 25.68
CA ILE A 16 23.78 -1.82 24.61
C ILE A 16 22.26 -2.03 24.42
N LEU A 17 21.51 -2.10 25.51
CA LEU A 17 20.05 -2.19 25.50
C LEU A 17 19.41 -0.99 24.79
N GLU A 18 19.88 0.22 25.08
CA GLU A 18 19.39 1.44 24.42
C GLU A 18 19.69 1.45 22.91
N ILE A 19 20.88 0.99 22.51
CA ILE A 19 21.23 0.82 21.11
C ILE A 19 20.27 -0.19 20.44
N PHE A 20 19.99 -1.32 21.09
CA PHE A 20 19.10 -2.33 20.55
C PHE A 20 17.66 -1.84 20.46
N HIS A 21 17.18 -1.02 21.40
CA HIS A 21 15.87 -0.39 21.31
C HIS A 21 15.73 0.50 20.07
N LYS A 22 16.79 1.19 19.64
CA LYS A 22 16.80 1.99 18.40
C LYS A 22 16.83 1.13 17.13
N LEU A 23 17.27 -0.11 17.22
CA LEU A 23 17.27 -1.08 16.14
C LEU A 23 15.96 -1.90 16.08
N ASP A 24 15.08 -1.79 17.08
CA ASP A 24 13.83 -2.52 17.15
C ASP A 24 12.95 -2.20 15.91
N GLY A 25 12.41 -3.26 15.29
CA GLY A 25 11.70 -3.17 14.01
C GLY A 25 12.58 -3.42 12.76
N LEU A 26 13.89 -3.36 12.86
CA LEU A 26 14.84 -3.75 11.80
C LEU A 26 15.26 -5.21 11.98
N LYS A 27 14.46 -6.15 11.45
CA LYS A 27 14.65 -7.60 11.66
C LYS A 27 16.08 -8.06 11.43
N SER A 28 16.68 -7.70 10.28
CA SER A 28 18.06 -8.13 9.92
C SER A 28 19.12 -7.62 10.90
N SER A 29 18.97 -6.40 11.41
CA SER A 29 19.90 -5.80 12.36
C SER A 29 19.80 -6.48 13.73
N CYS A 30 18.59 -6.71 14.22
CA CYS A 30 18.35 -7.42 15.47
C CYS A 30 18.85 -8.88 15.42
N ASP A 31 18.61 -9.58 14.31
CA ASP A 31 19.08 -10.96 14.11
C ASP A 31 20.61 -11.00 14.06
N ALA A 32 21.27 -10.04 13.41
CA ALA A 32 22.72 -9.92 13.40
C ALA A 32 23.29 -9.69 14.83
N CYS A 33 22.66 -8.82 15.61
CA CYS A 33 23.04 -8.57 17.01
C CYS A 33 22.98 -9.83 17.86
N SER A 34 21.95 -10.67 17.66
CA SER A 34 21.78 -11.92 18.43
C SER A 34 22.88 -12.97 18.16
N LEU A 35 23.60 -12.85 17.03
CA LEU A 35 24.65 -13.77 16.62
C LEU A 35 26.06 -13.33 17.07
N VAL A 36 26.24 -12.17 17.65
CA VAL A 36 27.55 -11.63 18.02
C VAL A 36 28.19 -12.42 19.18
N CYS A 37 27.49 -12.53 20.32
CA CYS A 37 27.94 -13.30 21.49
C CYS A 37 26.79 -13.62 22.43
N LYS A 38 27.02 -14.47 23.45
CA LYS A 38 26.02 -14.84 24.46
C LYS A 38 25.45 -13.64 25.23
N ARG A 39 26.29 -12.64 25.56
CA ARG A 39 25.87 -11.40 26.23
C ARG A 39 24.89 -10.62 25.37
N TRP A 40 25.20 -10.40 24.09
CA TRP A 40 24.34 -9.70 23.15
C TRP A 40 23.03 -10.45 22.88
N LEU A 41 23.09 -11.78 22.82
CA LEU A 41 21.89 -12.62 22.71
C LEU A 41 20.96 -12.43 23.92
N MET A 42 21.50 -12.34 25.13
CA MET A 42 20.70 -12.10 26.34
C MET A 42 20.10 -10.71 26.35
N ILE A 43 20.88 -9.68 25.99
CA ILE A 43 20.39 -8.30 25.90
C ILE A 43 19.32 -8.16 24.80
N GLU A 44 19.51 -8.82 23.65
CA GLU A 44 18.52 -8.83 22.57
C GLU A 44 17.18 -9.43 23.03
N ARG A 45 17.20 -10.52 23.80
CA ARG A 45 15.98 -11.12 24.39
C ARG A 45 15.21 -10.15 25.29
N LEU A 46 15.88 -9.27 26.00
CA LEU A 46 15.29 -8.25 26.89
C LEU A 46 14.88 -6.99 26.13
N SER A 47 15.56 -6.65 25.05
CA SER A 47 15.33 -5.43 24.28
C SER A 47 14.18 -5.54 23.28
N ARG A 48 13.87 -6.76 22.82
CA ARG A 48 12.88 -6.98 21.77
C ARG A 48 11.48 -6.56 22.22
N ARG A 49 10.96 -5.49 21.62
CA ARG A 49 9.60 -4.98 21.86
C ARG A 49 8.64 -5.32 20.74
N THR A 50 9.15 -5.61 19.54
CA THR A 50 8.32 -5.85 18.35
C THR A 50 8.61 -7.21 17.74
N VAL A 51 7.54 -7.96 17.49
CA VAL A 51 7.58 -9.28 16.81
C VAL A 51 6.68 -9.26 15.59
N ARG A 52 7.16 -9.85 14.48
CA ARG A 52 6.42 -9.99 13.22
C ARG A 52 6.43 -11.44 12.76
N ILE A 53 5.26 -12.00 12.50
CA ILE A 53 5.04 -13.36 12.01
C ILE A 53 4.34 -13.25 10.65
N GLY A 54 4.91 -13.89 9.63
CA GLY A 54 4.30 -13.95 8.30
C GLY A 54 3.62 -15.29 8.04
N ALA A 55 3.07 -15.46 6.85
CA ALA A 55 2.27 -16.60 6.40
C ALA A 55 3.05 -17.91 6.19
N SER A 56 4.31 -18.02 6.58
CA SER A 56 5.12 -19.23 6.38
C SER A 56 5.26 -20.04 7.67
N GLY A 57 4.92 -21.32 7.62
CA GLY A 57 5.04 -22.26 8.75
C GLY A 57 3.76 -22.30 9.62
N ASN A 58 3.89 -22.87 10.82
CA ASN A 58 2.81 -22.95 11.80
C ASN A 58 2.88 -21.74 12.76
N PRO A 59 1.96 -20.76 12.67
CA PRO A 59 2.01 -19.55 13.49
C PRO A 59 1.90 -19.82 15.00
N ASP A 60 1.10 -20.80 15.42
CA ASP A 60 0.95 -21.16 16.84
C ASP A 60 2.27 -21.69 17.44
N ALA A 61 2.99 -22.51 16.68
CA ALA A 61 4.32 -23.00 17.09
C ALA A 61 5.33 -21.85 17.19
N PHE A 62 5.29 -20.91 16.25
CA PHE A 62 6.14 -19.70 16.30
C PHE A 62 5.80 -18.82 17.50
N VAL A 63 4.52 -18.57 17.78
CA VAL A 63 4.10 -17.82 18.96
C VAL A 63 4.65 -18.47 20.22
N LYS A 64 4.52 -19.77 20.39
CA LYS A 64 5.05 -20.52 21.54
C LYS A 64 6.57 -20.33 21.71
N LEU A 65 7.33 -20.42 20.63
CA LEU A 65 8.79 -20.19 20.67
C LEU A 65 9.14 -18.75 21.04
N LEU A 66 8.39 -17.77 20.50
CA LEU A 66 8.65 -16.36 20.72
C LEU A 66 8.34 -15.93 22.15
N VAL A 67 7.26 -16.45 22.74
CA VAL A 67 6.90 -16.23 24.14
C VAL A 67 7.96 -16.79 25.09
N GLN A 68 8.53 -17.95 24.79
CA GLN A 68 9.64 -18.52 25.57
C GLN A 68 10.95 -17.73 25.43
N ARG A 69 11.13 -17.07 24.28
CA ARG A 69 12.37 -16.35 23.98
C ARG A 69 12.38 -14.92 24.48
N PHE A 70 11.27 -14.19 24.32
CA PHE A 70 11.20 -12.74 24.58
C PHE A 70 10.21 -12.45 25.71
N VAL A 71 10.59 -11.53 26.60
CA VAL A 71 9.76 -11.21 27.79
C VAL A 71 9.15 -9.81 27.75
N ASN A 72 9.71 -8.88 26.96
CA ASN A 72 9.33 -7.46 26.95
C ASN A 72 8.59 -7.04 25.66
N VAL A 73 7.97 -7.99 24.96
CA VAL A 73 7.25 -7.69 23.71
C VAL A 73 6.00 -6.85 24.02
N ARG A 74 5.86 -5.75 23.28
CA ARG A 74 4.72 -4.84 23.35
C ARG A 74 3.92 -4.78 22.06
N ASN A 75 4.55 -5.11 20.92
CA ASN A 75 3.94 -5.03 19.61
C ASN A 75 4.04 -6.38 18.89
N VAL A 76 2.91 -6.94 18.50
CA VAL A 76 2.84 -8.19 17.74
C VAL A 76 2.08 -7.94 16.44
N TYR A 77 2.67 -8.37 15.33
CA TYR A 77 2.08 -8.30 13.99
C TYR A 77 2.08 -9.69 13.37
N ILE A 78 0.91 -10.19 13.01
CA ILE A 78 0.70 -11.46 12.33
C ILE A 78 -0.10 -11.18 11.06
N ASP A 79 0.49 -11.47 9.90
CA ASP A 79 -0.15 -11.23 8.59
C ASP A 79 -0.09 -12.51 7.76
N GLU A 80 -1.23 -13.15 7.56
CA GLU A 80 -1.36 -14.42 6.85
C GLU A 80 -1.59 -14.27 5.35
N ARG A 81 -1.65 -13.05 4.81
CA ARG A 81 -1.81 -12.82 3.37
C ARG A 81 -0.54 -13.06 2.56
N LEU A 82 0.63 -12.92 3.17
CA LEU A 82 1.89 -12.82 2.44
C LEU A 82 2.91 -13.86 2.86
N PRO A 83 3.50 -14.60 1.91
CA PRO A 83 4.83 -15.16 2.14
C PRO A 83 5.80 -14.00 2.34
N VAL A 84 6.66 -14.12 3.36
CA VAL A 84 7.63 -13.09 3.77
C VAL A 84 8.59 -12.77 2.63
N SER A 85 8.24 -11.85 1.73
CA SER A 85 9.17 -11.18 0.83
C SER A 85 8.50 -10.00 0.13
N SER A 86 8.39 -8.85 0.77
CA SER A 86 8.47 -7.56 0.08
C SER A 86 8.58 -6.41 1.09
N PRO A 87 9.67 -5.63 1.12
CA PRO A 87 9.78 -4.42 1.92
C PRO A 87 9.29 -3.16 1.19
N PHE A 88 8.51 -3.28 0.13
CA PHE A 88 7.99 -2.12 -0.61
C PHE A 88 6.48 -1.96 -0.43
N GLN A 89 6.09 -1.32 0.65
CA GLN A 89 4.84 -0.57 0.69
C GLN A 89 5.10 0.78 0.00
N PHE A 90 4.83 0.83 -1.31
CA PHE A 90 4.53 2.10 -1.92
C PHE A 90 3.18 2.58 -1.38
N GLY A 91 3.19 3.74 -0.74
CA GLY A 91 1.98 4.41 -0.26
C GLY A 91 1.15 4.93 -1.43
N TYR A 92 0.47 4.03 -2.10
CA TYR A 92 -0.67 4.32 -2.95
C TYR A 92 -1.79 3.40 -2.51
N SER A 93 -2.85 3.98 -1.98
CA SER A 93 -4.13 3.30 -1.83
C SER A 93 -4.66 2.99 -3.24
N ILE A 94 -4.19 1.88 -3.81
CA ILE A 94 -4.92 1.25 -4.90
C ILE A 94 -6.12 0.61 -4.21
N VAL A 95 -7.22 1.31 -4.18
CA VAL A 95 -8.53 0.69 -3.98
C VAL A 95 -8.73 -0.20 -5.20
N PRO A 96 -8.80 -1.53 -5.08
CA PRO A 96 -9.23 -2.34 -6.19
C PRO A 96 -10.65 -1.92 -6.51
N GLY A 97 -10.89 -1.40 -7.71
CA GLY A 97 -12.24 -1.19 -8.19
C GLY A 97 -13.03 -2.49 -8.10
N PRO A 98 -14.36 -2.43 -7.90
CA PRO A 98 -15.17 -3.63 -7.70
C PRO A 98 -15.20 -4.46 -8.99
N THR A 99 -14.38 -5.49 -9.04
CA THR A 99 -14.58 -6.57 -9.99
C THR A 99 -15.71 -7.45 -9.46
N HIS A 100 -16.95 -7.08 -9.80
CA HIS A 100 -18.09 -7.94 -9.65
C HIS A 100 -17.92 -9.21 -10.49
N THR A 101 -17.47 -10.28 -9.86
CA THR A 101 -17.80 -11.63 -10.29
C THR A 101 -17.87 -12.54 -9.08
N ILE A 102 -18.99 -12.43 -8.36
CA ILE A 102 -19.42 -13.44 -7.40
C ILE A 102 -19.90 -14.63 -8.23
N LYS A 103 -19.08 -15.65 -8.44
CA LYS A 103 -19.52 -16.96 -8.87
C LYS A 103 -20.31 -17.61 -7.74
N LYS A 104 -21.64 -17.49 -7.76
CA LYS A 104 -22.56 -18.29 -6.96
C LYS A 104 -22.30 -19.77 -7.22
N ARG A 105 -21.74 -20.47 -6.25
CA ARG A 105 -21.77 -21.95 -6.21
C ARG A 105 -23.23 -22.37 -5.99
N ARG A 106 -23.89 -22.79 -7.06
CA ARG A 106 -25.17 -23.49 -6.99
C ARG A 106 -24.95 -24.84 -6.29
N ARG A 107 -25.56 -25.01 -5.12
CA ARG A 107 -25.82 -26.31 -4.52
C ARG A 107 -26.86 -27.02 -5.40
N THR A 108 -26.46 -28.04 -6.11
CA THR A 108 -27.39 -29.04 -6.65
C THR A 108 -27.55 -30.15 -5.63
N LYS A 109 -28.79 -30.30 -5.14
CA LYS A 109 -29.28 -31.47 -4.41
C LYS A 109 -29.71 -32.54 -5.41
N ASN A 110 -29.46 -33.80 -5.00
CA ASN A 110 -30.11 -35.06 -5.42
C ASN A 110 -29.70 -35.70 -6.73
N ALA A 111 -29.02 -36.85 -6.58
CA ALA A 111 -29.47 -38.10 -7.16
C ALA A 111 -28.81 -39.29 -6.43
N ARG A 112 -29.58 -40.28 -6.12
CA ARG A 112 -29.30 -41.55 -5.42
C ARG A 112 -28.78 -42.63 -6.38
N PRO A 113 -28.40 -43.84 -5.90
CA PRO A 113 -27.24 -44.61 -6.32
C PRO A 113 -27.63 -45.85 -7.15
N SER A 114 -26.68 -46.47 -7.81
CA SER A 114 -26.72 -47.89 -8.12
C SER A 114 -25.31 -48.47 -8.30
N LEU A 115 -24.96 -49.39 -7.43
CA LEU A 115 -24.46 -50.76 -7.54
C LEU A 115 -23.39 -51.07 -8.63
N GLU A 116 -22.23 -51.48 -8.23
CA GLU A 116 -21.62 -52.81 -8.23
C GLU A 116 -20.09 -52.72 -8.29
N ALA A 117 -19.46 -53.46 -7.36
CA ALA A 117 -18.01 -53.71 -7.30
C ALA A 117 -17.63 -54.86 -8.23
N PRO A 118 -16.36 -55.16 -8.53
CA PRO A 118 -15.60 -55.99 -7.60
C PRO A 118 -14.08 -55.63 -7.39
N HIS A 119 -13.65 -56.00 -6.23
CA HIS A 119 -12.32 -56.34 -5.70
C HIS A 119 -11.10 -56.36 -6.63
N THR A 120 -10.04 -55.63 -6.22
CA THR A 120 -8.71 -56.19 -5.99
C THR A 120 -7.95 -55.35 -4.98
N SER A 121 -7.37 -56.05 -4.00
CA SER A 121 -6.51 -55.59 -2.94
C SER A 121 -5.21 -55.05 -3.46
N GLU A 122 -4.75 -53.91 -2.85
CA GLU A 122 -3.36 -53.76 -2.43
C GLU A 122 -3.26 -52.64 -1.41
N ASP A 123 -2.77 -53.05 -0.23
CA ASP A 123 -2.41 -52.24 0.92
C ASP A 123 -1.41 -51.12 0.53
N SER A 124 -1.83 -49.87 0.63
CA SER A 124 -0.93 -48.77 0.90
C SER A 124 -1.63 -47.84 1.90
N ARG A 125 -1.34 -48.07 3.18
CA ARG A 125 -1.59 -47.11 4.25
C ARG A 125 -0.82 -45.87 3.92
N PHE A 126 -1.45 -44.92 3.20
CA PHE A 126 -1.10 -43.53 3.31
C PHE A 126 -1.64 -43.08 4.67
N GLU A 127 -0.74 -42.95 5.67
CA GLU A 127 -0.96 -42.15 6.82
C GLU A 127 -1.46 -40.78 6.31
N GLU A 128 -2.72 -40.44 6.52
CA GLU A 128 -3.21 -39.08 6.51
C GLU A 128 -2.40 -38.33 7.56
N ARG A 129 -1.29 -37.75 7.14
CA ARG A 129 -0.67 -36.68 7.92
C ARG A 129 -1.73 -35.60 7.93
N GLU A 130 -2.39 -35.43 9.09
CA GLU A 130 -3.17 -34.25 9.41
C GLU A 130 -2.32 -33.05 8.99
N LEU A 131 -2.74 -32.33 7.94
CA LEU A 131 -2.14 -31.07 7.55
C LEU A 131 -2.36 -30.15 8.75
N GLU A 132 -1.32 -29.93 9.55
CA GLU A 132 -1.37 -28.96 10.65
C GLU A 132 -1.92 -27.63 10.12
N PRO A 133 -2.83 -26.97 10.85
CA PRO A 133 -3.42 -25.74 10.40
C PRO A 133 -2.34 -24.67 10.20
N PHE A 134 -2.19 -24.19 8.97
CA PHE A 134 -1.22 -23.15 8.60
C PHE A 134 -1.67 -21.74 9.03
N SER A 135 -2.68 -21.61 9.89
CA SER A 135 -3.26 -20.35 10.32
C SER A 135 -3.24 -20.25 11.85
N LEU A 136 -3.01 -19.03 12.35
CA LEU A 136 -3.08 -18.73 13.79
C LEU A 136 -4.45 -19.10 14.35
N SER A 137 -4.47 -19.83 15.46
CA SER A 137 -5.69 -20.24 16.14
C SER A 137 -5.90 -19.50 17.46
N ASP A 138 -7.07 -19.72 18.09
CA ASP A 138 -7.34 -19.21 19.43
C ASP A 138 -6.35 -19.74 20.48
N ALA A 139 -5.80 -20.95 20.31
CA ALA A 139 -4.75 -21.50 21.18
C ALA A 139 -3.43 -20.72 21.07
N GLY A 140 -3.07 -20.28 19.86
CA GLY A 140 -1.95 -19.38 19.65
C GLY A 140 -2.16 -18.03 20.32
N LEU A 141 -3.37 -17.45 20.23
CA LEU A 141 -3.70 -16.20 20.92
C LEU A 141 -3.70 -16.34 22.44
N PHE A 142 -4.18 -17.44 22.98
CA PHE A 142 -4.10 -17.73 24.40
C PHE A 142 -2.64 -17.76 24.87
N THR A 143 -1.78 -18.49 24.16
CA THR A 143 -0.34 -18.53 24.45
C THR A 143 0.30 -17.14 24.39
N LEU A 144 -0.09 -16.32 23.41
CA LEU A 144 0.38 -14.95 23.25
C LEU A 144 -0.06 -14.06 24.43
N ALA A 145 -1.31 -14.17 24.83
CA ALA A 145 -1.88 -13.40 25.96
C ALA A 145 -1.18 -13.72 27.28
N GLU A 146 -0.87 -15.00 27.53
CA GLU A 146 -0.14 -15.40 28.73
C GLU A 146 1.31 -14.95 28.74
N GLY A 147 1.97 -14.97 27.58
CA GLY A 147 3.39 -14.63 27.48
C GLY A 147 3.68 -13.13 27.40
N PHE A 148 2.75 -12.33 26.85
CA PHE A 148 2.94 -10.91 26.59
C PHE A 148 1.87 -10.03 27.24
N ALA A 149 1.71 -10.14 28.57
CA ALA A 149 0.69 -9.40 29.33
C ALA A 149 0.77 -7.86 29.16
N ASN A 150 1.95 -7.31 28.83
CA ASN A 150 2.17 -5.87 28.59
C ASN A 150 2.00 -5.46 27.13
N LEU A 151 1.19 -6.20 26.36
CA LEU A 151 0.95 -5.92 24.95
C LEU A 151 0.23 -4.57 24.78
N GLU A 152 0.84 -3.68 23.97
CA GLU A 152 0.27 -2.38 23.62
C GLU A 152 -0.33 -2.38 22.22
N LYS A 153 0.21 -3.20 21.30
CA LYS A 153 -0.27 -3.29 19.92
C LYS A 153 -0.35 -4.72 19.44
N LEU A 154 -1.53 -5.10 18.93
CA LEU A 154 -1.80 -6.38 18.29
C LEU A 154 -2.39 -6.14 16.90
N SER A 155 -1.76 -6.67 15.87
CA SER A 155 -2.28 -6.68 14.51
C SER A 155 -2.38 -8.11 14.01
N LEU A 156 -3.59 -8.53 13.72
CA LEU A 156 -3.98 -9.84 13.19
C LEU A 156 -4.63 -9.61 11.83
N VAL A 157 -3.89 -9.86 10.75
CA VAL A 157 -4.37 -9.54 9.41
C VAL A 157 -4.65 -10.84 8.67
N TRP A 158 -5.93 -11.07 8.34
CA TRP A 158 -6.45 -12.27 7.66
C TRP A 158 -6.24 -13.58 8.45
N CYS A 159 -6.16 -13.52 9.78
CA CYS A 159 -6.09 -14.69 10.63
C CYS A 159 -7.50 -15.32 10.75
N SER A 160 -7.86 -16.18 9.81
CA SER A 160 -9.22 -16.70 9.64
C SER A 160 -9.68 -17.66 10.75
N ASN A 161 -8.75 -18.29 11.47
CA ASN A 161 -9.05 -19.23 12.56
C ASN A 161 -9.10 -18.55 13.94
N VAL A 162 -8.92 -17.23 13.98
CA VAL A 162 -9.10 -16.44 15.20
C VAL A 162 -10.57 -16.11 15.38
N THR A 163 -11.11 -16.44 16.57
CA THR A 163 -12.52 -16.21 16.92
C THR A 163 -12.69 -15.28 18.13
N SER A 164 -13.92 -15.12 18.59
CA SER A 164 -14.24 -14.38 19.82
C SER A 164 -13.53 -14.94 21.06
N MET A 165 -13.23 -16.24 21.12
CA MET A 165 -12.58 -16.86 22.27
C MET A 165 -11.12 -16.41 22.41
N GLY A 166 -10.37 -16.44 21.33
CA GLY A 166 -9.01 -15.96 21.32
C GLY A 166 -8.91 -14.46 21.62
N LEU A 167 -9.82 -13.65 21.03
CA LEU A 167 -9.87 -12.22 21.28
C LEU A 167 -10.22 -11.90 22.75
N LYS A 168 -11.14 -12.65 23.36
CA LYS A 168 -11.47 -12.53 24.78
C LYS A 168 -10.25 -12.80 25.66
N SER A 169 -9.48 -13.84 25.36
CA SER A 169 -8.25 -14.14 26.11
C SER A 169 -7.23 -12.99 26.07
N ILE A 170 -7.06 -12.37 24.90
CA ILE A 170 -6.23 -11.17 24.74
C ILE A 170 -6.76 -10.01 25.58
N ALA A 171 -8.06 -9.74 25.51
CA ALA A 171 -8.67 -8.62 26.23
C ALA A 171 -8.50 -8.76 27.76
N GLU A 172 -8.73 -9.95 28.30
CA GLU A 172 -8.64 -10.24 29.74
C GLU A 172 -7.21 -10.15 30.29
N LYS A 173 -6.20 -10.50 29.48
CA LYS A 173 -4.80 -10.56 29.92
C LYS A 173 -3.99 -9.31 29.57
N CYS A 174 -4.33 -8.65 28.44
CA CYS A 174 -3.55 -7.54 27.86
C CYS A 174 -4.30 -6.20 28.02
N GLY A 175 -4.62 -5.79 29.24
CA GLY A 175 -5.36 -4.54 29.54
C GLY A 175 -4.67 -3.26 29.11
N SER A 176 -3.36 -3.30 28.79
CA SER A 176 -2.57 -2.16 28.28
C SER A 176 -2.71 -1.94 26.77
N LEU A 177 -3.60 -2.67 26.08
CA LEU A 177 -3.76 -2.64 24.65
C LEU A 177 -4.27 -1.27 24.18
N LYS A 178 -3.51 -0.63 23.26
CA LYS A 178 -3.79 0.68 22.67
C LYS A 178 -4.21 0.58 21.20
N THR A 179 -3.65 -0.38 20.46
CA THR A 179 -3.95 -0.59 19.04
C THR A 179 -4.35 -2.04 18.79
N LEU A 180 -5.49 -2.23 18.16
CA LEU A 180 -6.00 -3.53 17.76
C LEU A 180 -6.43 -3.53 16.29
N ASP A 181 -5.74 -4.31 15.47
CA ASP A 181 -6.04 -4.50 14.06
C ASP A 181 -6.50 -5.95 13.84
N LEU A 182 -7.76 -6.10 13.45
CA LEU A 182 -8.44 -7.39 13.24
C LEU A 182 -8.88 -7.59 11.79
N GLN A 183 -8.24 -6.90 10.85
CA GLN A 183 -8.64 -6.94 9.45
C GLN A 183 -8.73 -8.36 8.90
N GLY A 184 -9.91 -8.75 8.43
CA GLY A 184 -10.17 -10.06 7.82
C GLY A 184 -10.23 -11.22 8.82
N CYS A 185 -10.39 -10.95 10.11
CA CYS A 185 -10.58 -11.97 11.15
C CYS A 185 -12.06 -12.31 11.37
N TYR A 186 -12.33 -13.54 11.80
CA TYR A 186 -13.69 -14.05 12.09
C TYR A 186 -14.11 -13.82 13.54
N VAL A 187 -13.78 -12.65 14.07
CA VAL A 187 -14.17 -12.28 15.44
C VAL A 187 -15.65 -11.92 15.50
N GLY A 188 -16.33 -12.30 16.56
CA GLY A 188 -17.74 -11.97 16.79
C GLY A 188 -17.92 -10.95 17.91
N ASP A 189 -19.19 -10.59 18.17
CA ASP A 189 -19.59 -9.55 19.13
C ASP A 189 -19.07 -9.79 20.55
N GLN A 190 -19.04 -11.04 21.02
CA GLN A 190 -18.55 -11.38 22.36
C GLN A 190 -17.07 -11.02 22.56
N GLY A 191 -16.23 -11.25 21.51
CA GLY A 191 -14.82 -10.88 21.55
C GLY A 191 -14.65 -9.36 21.62
N LEU A 192 -15.44 -8.64 20.83
CA LEU A 192 -15.39 -7.18 20.80
C LEU A 192 -15.93 -6.54 22.08
N ALA A 193 -16.98 -7.11 22.67
CA ALA A 193 -17.51 -6.70 23.98
C ALA A 193 -16.45 -6.87 25.08
N ALA A 194 -15.73 -8.00 25.10
CA ALA A 194 -14.65 -8.23 26.06
C ALA A 194 -13.51 -7.20 25.90
N VAL A 195 -13.17 -6.83 24.67
CA VAL A 195 -12.21 -5.72 24.43
C VAL A 195 -12.74 -4.41 25.01
N GLY A 196 -14.00 -4.09 24.81
CA GLY A 196 -14.66 -2.92 25.42
C GLY A 196 -14.62 -2.93 26.95
N GLU A 197 -14.80 -4.10 27.55
CA GLU A 197 -14.79 -4.27 29.02
C GLU A 197 -13.39 -4.15 29.61
N CYS A 198 -12.38 -4.75 28.99
CA CYS A 198 -11.06 -4.92 29.60
C CYS A 198 -10.01 -3.89 29.10
N CYS A 199 -10.06 -3.47 27.83
CA CYS A 199 -9.01 -2.64 27.22
C CYS A 199 -9.35 -1.14 27.26
N LYS A 200 -9.37 -0.55 28.45
CA LYS A 200 -9.78 0.86 28.66
C LYS A 200 -8.84 1.92 28.05
N GLN A 201 -7.67 1.50 27.58
CA GLN A 201 -6.68 2.37 26.92
C GLN A 201 -6.70 2.24 25.39
N LEU A 202 -7.68 1.52 24.81
CA LEU A 202 -7.73 1.29 23.37
C LEU A 202 -7.97 2.62 22.63
N GLU A 203 -7.02 2.98 21.77
CA GLU A 203 -7.02 4.22 21.00
C GLU A 203 -7.32 4.00 19.50
N ASP A 204 -6.90 2.87 18.95
CA ASP A 204 -6.97 2.58 17.51
C ASP A 204 -7.52 1.17 17.27
N LEU A 205 -8.64 1.09 16.52
CA LEU A 205 -9.32 -0.15 16.20
C LEU A 205 -9.61 -0.25 14.70
N ASN A 206 -9.12 -1.32 14.07
CA ASN A 206 -9.42 -1.64 12.68
C ASN A 206 -10.23 -2.95 12.58
N LEU A 207 -11.46 -2.83 12.06
CA LEU A 207 -12.42 -3.92 11.90
C LEU A 207 -12.77 -4.21 10.42
N ARG A 208 -11.90 -3.85 9.48
CA ARG A 208 -12.17 -4.05 8.05
C ARG A 208 -12.29 -5.54 7.73
N PHE A 209 -13.30 -5.92 6.94
CA PHE A 209 -13.55 -7.30 6.49
C PHE A 209 -13.82 -8.29 7.64
N CYS A 210 -14.35 -7.82 8.78
CA CYS A 210 -14.77 -8.69 9.89
C CYS A 210 -16.23 -9.12 9.69
N GLU A 211 -16.46 -10.28 9.09
CA GLU A 211 -17.80 -10.74 8.71
C GLU A 211 -18.68 -11.18 9.91
N GLY A 212 -18.07 -11.51 11.03
CA GLY A 212 -18.75 -12.01 12.24
C GLY A 212 -19.38 -10.93 13.13
N LEU A 213 -19.06 -9.65 12.90
CA LEU A 213 -19.48 -8.53 13.73
C LEU A 213 -20.85 -8.00 13.35
N THR A 214 -21.62 -7.60 14.38
CA THR A 214 -22.90 -6.89 14.26
C THR A 214 -22.88 -5.57 15.03
N ASP A 215 -23.99 -4.84 14.99
CA ASP A 215 -24.16 -3.62 15.79
C ASP A 215 -23.94 -3.85 17.28
N THR A 216 -24.33 -5.00 17.82
CA THR A 216 -24.20 -5.32 19.26
C THR A 216 -22.74 -5.22 19.72
N GLY A 217 -21.80 -5.84 19.01
CA GLY A 217 -20.39 -5.83 19.40
C GLY A 217 -19.79 -4.44 19.42
N LEU A 218 -20.11 -3.60 18.40
CA LEU A 218 -19.57 -2.25 18.31
C LEU A 218 -20.23 -1.29 19.32
N VAL A 219 -21.52 -1.49 19.64
CA VAL A 219 -22.22 -0.72 20.70
C VAL A 219 -21.56 -0.99 22.05
N GLU A 220 -21.34 -2.26 22.42
CA GLU A 220 -20.69 -2.61 23.69
C GLU A 220 -19.24 -2.11 23.77
N LEU A 221 -18.48 -2.24 22.69
CA LEU A 221 -17.14 -1.66 22.61
C LEU A 221 -17.16 -0.14 22.81
N SER A 222 -18.07 0.57 22.12
CA SER A 222 -18.17 2.02 22.21
C SER A 222 -18.47 2.50 23.62
N ARG A 223 -19.33 1.77 24.36
CA ARG A 223 -19.60 2.03 25.78
C ARG A 223 -18.37 1.82 26.66
N GLY A 224 -17.59 0.79 26.37
CA GLY A 224 -16.42 0.41 27.18
C GLY A 224 -15.18 1.25 26.92
N CYS A 225 -14.82 1.49 25.66
CA CYS A 225 -13.59 2.19 25.23
C CYS A 225 -13.85 3.59 24.67
N GLY A 226 -15.08 4.10 24.67
CA GLY A 226 -15.42 5.36 24.00
C GLY A 226 -14.63 6.57 24.46
N LYS A 227 -14.19 6.59 25.73
CA LYS A 227 -13.38 7.69 26.29
C LYS A 227 -11.90 7.64 25.90
N SER A 228 -11.43 6.57 25.27
CA SER A 228 -10.03 6.43 24.83
C SER A 228 -9.90 6.31 23.32
N LEU A 229 -10.97 5.89 22.60
CA LEU A 229 -10.91 5.58 21.18
C LEU A 229 -10.71 6.85 20.35
N LYS A 230 -9.62 6.88 19.55
CA LYS A 230 -9.21 7.99 18.68
C LYS A 230 -9.34 7.63 17.20
N ALA A 231 -9.20 6.36 16.82
CA ALA A 231 -9.29 5.90 15.45
C ALA A 231 -10.17 4.65 15.33
N LEU A 232 -11.08 4.66 14.35
CA LEU A 232 -11.97 3.54 14.03
C LEU A 232 -12.05 3.32 12.54
N GLY A 233 -11.74 2.10 12.10
CA GLY A 233 -11.88 1.65 10.72
C GLY A 233 -12.91 0.51 10.61
N ILE A 234 -13.96 0.71 9.80
CA ILE A 234 -15.00 -0.28 9.50
C ILE A 234 -15.15 -0.34 7.99
N ALA A 235 -14.95 -1.51 7.39
CA ALA A 235 -15.18 -1.70 5.97
C ALA A 235 -15.65 -3.13 5.70
N ALA A 236 -16.59 -3.27 4.78
CA ALA A 236 -17.13 -4.57 4.36
C ALA A 236 -17.62 -5.45 5.54
N CYS A 237 -18.23 -4.82 6.54
CA CYS A 237 -18.90 -5.48 7.69
C CYS A 237 -20.42 -5.42 7.46
N ALA A 238 -20.98 -6.46 6.83
CA ALA A 238 -22.35 -6.46 6.31
C ALA A 238 -23.48 -6.30 7.36
N LYS A 239 -23.18 -6.47 8.65
CA LYS A 239 -24.17 -6.38 9.73
C LYS A 239 -23.96 -5.16 10.65
N ILE A 240 -23.10 -4.22 10.23
CA ILE A 240 -22.89 -2.96 10.94
C ILE A 240 -23.69 -1.86 10.22
N THR A 241 -24.55 -1.17 10.98
CA THR A 241 -25.50 -0.18 10.48
C THR A 241 -25.36 1.16 11.20
N ASP A 242 -26.31 2.07 10.98
CA ASP A 242 -26.39 3.35 11.70
C ASP A 242 -26.43 3.21 13.22
N ILE A 243 -26.97 2.09 13.76
CA ILE A 243 -27.07 1.84 15.20
C ILE A 243 -25.70 1.87 15.86
N SER A 244 -24.71 1.21 15.24
CA SER A 244 -23.33 1.26 15.72
C SER A 244 -22.76 2.67 15.73
N LEU A 245 -22.99 3.45 14.67
CA LEU A 245 -22.47 4.80 14.58
C LEU A 245 -23.16 5.79 15.51
N GLU A 246 -24.43 5.55 15.85
CA GLU A 246 -25.11 6.31 16.91
C GLU A 246 -24.44 6.09 18.28
N ALA A 247 -24.07 4.84 18.58
CA ALA A 247 -23.32 4.54 19.80
C ALA A 247 -21.91 5.18 19.78
N VAL A 248 -21.20 5.09 18.63
CA VAL A 248 -19.90 5.76 18.45
C VAL A 248 -20.03 7.27 18.66
N GLY A 249 -21.02 7.94 18.03
CA GLY A 249 -21.25 9.36 18.21
C GLY A 249 -21.59 9.75 19.65
N SER A 250 -22.29 8.86 20.38
CA SER A 250 -22.69 9.13 21.77
C SER A 250 -21.56 8.92 22.79
N HIS A 251 -20.63 7.99 22.53
CA HIS A 251 -19.64 7.57 23.51
C HIS A 251 -18.19 7.92 23.14
N CYS A 252 -17.83 7.98 21.83
CA CYS A 252 -16.45 8.15 21.38
C CYS A 252 -16.12 9.62 21.10
N THR A 253 -16.23 10.49 22.07
CA THR A 253 -16.06 11.94 21.92
C THR A 253 -14.64 12.37 21.55
N LEU A 254 -13.64 11.53 21.77
CA LEU A 254 -12.23 11.77 21.41
C LEU A 254 -11.85 11.23 20.03
N LEU A 255 -12.84 10.75 19.25
CA LEU A 255 -12.57 10.16 17.93
C LEU A 255 -12.02 11.23 16.99
N GLN A 256 -10.84 10.95 16.41
CA GLN A 256 -10.13 11.80 15.47
C GLN A 256 -10.13 11.24 14.05
N THR A 257 -10.17 9.92 13.92
CA THR A 257 -10.12 9.24 12.62
C THR A 257 -11.28 8.28 12.49
N LEU A 258 -12.07 8.44 11.43
CA LEU A 258 -13.13 7.51 11.06
C LEU A 258 -12.98 7.11 9.59
N SER A 259 -12.94 5.81 9.32
CA SER A 259 -12.94 5.25 7.96
C SER A 259 -14.08 4.26 7.83
N LEU A 260 -15.03 4.55 6.95
CA LEU A 260 -16.23 3.76 6.71
C LEU A 260 -16.32 3.31 5.26
N ASP A 261 -16.62 2.02 5.06
CA ASP A 261 -16.94 1.44 3.76
C ASP A 261 -18.10 0.45 3.95
N SER A 262 -19.34 0.89 3.68
CA SER A 262 -20.53 0.09 3.92
C SER A 262 -21.74 0.61 3.14
N GLU A 263 -22.50 -0.30 2.56
CA GLU A 263 -23.79 -0.02 1.96
C GLU A 263 -24.95 0.06 2.97
N PHE A 264 -24.72 -0.37 4.21
CA PHE A 264 -25.75 -0.40 5.27
C PHE A 264 -25.76 0.87 6.14
N ILE A 265 -24.73 1.69 6.05
CA ILE A 265 -24.64 2.98 6.74
C ILE A 265 -25.32 4.07 5.89
N LYS A 266 -26.15 4.87 6.54
CA LYS A 266 -26.94 5.95 5.97
C LYS A 266 -26.63 7.28 6.67
N ASN A 267 -27.45 8.31 6.43
CA ASN A 267 -27.29 9.64 7.00
C ASN A 267 -27.28 9.67 8.52
N LYS A 268 -28.14 8.89 9.18
CA LYS A 268 -28.34 8.95 10.62
C LYS A 268 -27.07 8.61 11.40
N GLY A 269 -26.36 7.57 10.97
CA GLY A 269 -25.10 7.17 11.58
C GLY A 269 -24.02 8.23 11.43
N VAL A 270 -23.77 8.71 10.21
CA VAL A 270 -22.75 9.73 9.94
C VAL A 270 -23.08 11.05 10.66
N LEU A 271 -24.35 11.47 10.69
CA LEU A 271 -24.83 12.64 11.40
C LEU A 271 -24.59 12.55 12.90
N SER A 272 -24.83 11.37 13.50
CA SER A 272 -24.57 11.13 14.93
C SER A 272 -23.09 11.27 15.27
N VAL A 273 -22.21 10.71 14.43
CA VAL A 273 -20.76 10.87 14.59
C VAL A 273 -20.33 12.32 14.41
N ALA A 274 -20.82 13.01 13.39
CA ALA A 274 -20.48 14.42 13.16
C ALA A 274 -20.83 15.31 14.36
N ARG A 275 -21.98 15.07 15.00
CA ARG A 275 -22.42 15.81 16.19
C ARG A 275 -21.64 15.43 17.45
N GLY A 276 -21.34 14.15 17.64
CA GLY A 276 -20.72 13.67 18.88
C GLY A 276 -19.20 13.73 18.91
N CYS A 277 -18.54 13.66 17.74
CA CYS A 277 -17.09 13.59 17.63
C CYS A 277 -16.50 14.89 17.08
N SER A 278 -16.57 15.99 17.84
CA SER A 278 -16.10 17.34 17.44
C SER A 278 -14.58 17.41 17.18
N SER A 279 -13.82 16.43 17.68
CA SER A 279 -12.37 16.30 17.48
C SER A 279 -11.99 15.61 16.17
N LEU A 280 -12.95 15.31 15.28
CA LEU A 280 -12.73 14.56 14.05
C LEU A 280 -11.81 15.32 13.10
N LYS A 281 -10.68 14.70 12.74
CA LYS A 281 -9.64 15.24 11.83
C LYS A 281 -9.61 14.51 10.50
N VAL A 282 -9.88 13.22 10.50
CA VAL A 282 -9.80 12.35 9.32
C VAL A 282 -11.13 11.65 9.13
N LEU A 283 -11.77 11.89 8.00
CA LEU A 283 -13.02 11.23 7.61
C LEU A 283 -12.84 10.62 6.22
N LYS A 284 -12.97 9.29 6.14
CA LYS A 284 -12.98 8.54 4.88
C LYS A 284 -14.30 7.81 4.75
N LEU A 285 -15.04 8.09 3.71
CA LEU A 285 -16.36 7.53 3.47
C LEU A 285 -16.45 6.85 2.11
N GLN A 286 -16.92 5.61 2.12
CA GLN A 286 -17.34 4.85 0.94
C GLN A 286 -18.73 4.25 1.21
N CYS A 287 -19.75 5.12 1.36
CA CYS A 287 -21.09 4.74 1.78
C CYS A 287 -22.11 5.22 0.77
N ILE A 288 -22.54 4.38 -0.13
CA ILE A 288 -23.42 4.69 -1.28
C ILE A 288 -24.83 5.19 -0.87
N ASN A 289 -25.23 5.02 0.38
CA ASN A 289 -26.54 5.45 0.92
C ASN A 289 -26.48 6.72 1.76
N VAL A 290 -25.31 7.39 1.79
CA VAL A 290 -25.14 8.71 2.42
C VAL A 290 -25.51 9.81 1.40
N THR A 291 -26.13 10.89 1.86
CA THR A 291 -26.57 12.02 1.04
C THR A 291 -26.02 13.34 1.56
N ASP A 292 -26.38 14.46 0.91
CA ASP A 292 -26.01 15.81 1.36
C ASP A 292 -26.31 16.08 2.84
N GLU A 293 -27.38 15.52 3.39
CA GLU A 293 -27.79 15.74 4.79
C GLU A 293 -26.67 15.38 5.79
N ALA A 294 -26.03 14.25 5.60
CA ALA A 294 -24.94 13.82 6.49
C ALA A 294 -23.68 14.68 6.31
N LEU A 295 -23.31 15.01 5.08
CA LEU A 295 -22.14 15.84 4.82
C LEU A 295 -22.33 17.31 5.19
N LEU A 296 -23.55 17.83 5.16
CA LEU A 296 -23.89 19.14 5.72
C LEU A 296 -23.64 19.16 7.23
N ALA A 297 -23.96 18.07 7.94
CA ALA A 297 -23.66 17.96 9.37
C ALA A 297 -22.13 17.90 9.61
N VAL A 298 -21.38 17.17 8.79
CA VAL A 298 -19.91 17.18 8.84
C VAL A 298 -19.38 18.60 8.65
N GLY A 299 -19.85 19.32 7.62
CA GLY A 299 -19.52 20.73 7.37
C GLY A 299 -19.99 21.70 8.47
N THR A 300 -20.86 21.29 9.38
CA THR A 300 -21.33 22.14 10.48
C THR A 300 -20.57 21.88 11.77
N PHE A 301 -20.30 20.62 12.09
CA PHE A 301 -19.80 20.20 13.41
C PHE A 301 -18.30 19.83 13.43
N CYS A 302 -17.73 19.39 12.29
CA CYS A 302 -16.35 18.90 12.25
C CYS A 302 -15.33 20.00 11.86
N THR A 303 -15.23 21.05 12.67
CA THR A 303 -14.36 22.22 12.41
C THR A 303 -12.85 21.91 12.41
N SER A 304 -12.48 20.76 12.98
CA SER A 304 -11.07 20.30 13.07
C SER A 304 -10.68 19.37 11.92
N LEU A 305 -11.52 19.22 10.88
CA LEU A 305 -11.28 18.29 9.79
C LEU A 305 -10.05 18.70 8.97
N GLU A 306 -9.08 17.80 8.89
CA GLU A 306 -7.82 17.96 8.15
C GLU A 306 -7.78 17.11 6.87
N LEU A 307 -8.47 15.96 6.85
CA LEU A 307 -8.55 15.06 5.70
C LEU A 307 -9.99 14.61 5.47
N LEU A 308 -10.45 14.79 4.24
CA LEU A 308 -11.73 14.27 3.74
C LEU A 308 -11.48 13.40 2.51
N ALA A 309 -11.94 12.15 2.53
CA ALA A 309 -11.90 11.27 1.37
C ALA A 309 -13.29 10.66 1.13
N LEU A 310 -13.80 10.88 -0.06
CA LEU A 310 -15.13 10.47 -0.49
C LEU A 310 -14.99 9.54 -1.71
N TYR A 311 -15.54 8.32 -1.60
CA TYR A 311 -15.42 7.30 -2.64
C TYR A 311 -16.79 6.80 -3.07
N SER A 312 -17.02 6.72 -4.39
CA SER A 312 -18.20 6.09 -5.00
C SER A 312 -19.53 6.66 -4.52
N PHE A 313 -19.63 7.98 -4.38
CA PHE A 313 -20.85 8.65 -3.94
C PHE A 313 -21.75 9.05 -5.10
N GLN A 314 -22.97 8.53 -5.09
CA GLN A 314 -23.96 8.77 -6.12
C GLN A 314 -25.13 9.70 -5.71
N ARG A 315 -25.12 10.23 -4.48
CA ARG A 315 -26.31 10.94 -3.92
C ARG A 315 -26.01 12.28 -3.26
N PHE A 316 -24.83 12.84 -3.41
CA PHE A 316 -24.58 14.19 -2.89
C PHE A 316 -24.04 15.11 -3.98
N THR A 317 -24.28 16.40 -3.79
CA THR A 317 -24.07 17.46 -4.75
C THR A 317 -23.05 18.48 -4.23
N ASP A 318 -22.74 19.49 -5.02
CA ASP A 318 -21.88 20.62 -4.64
C ASP A 318 -22.23 21.25 -3.30
N ARG A 319 -23.51 21.20 -2.90
CA ARG A 319 -24.01 21.74 -1.64
C ARG A 319 -23.24 21.22 -0.43
N SER A 320 -22.89 19.94 -0.43
CA SER A 320 -22.12 19.31 0.65
C SER A 320 -20.71 19.90 0.76
N LEU A 321 -19.99 20.00 -0.36
CA LEU A 321 -18.62 20.50 -0.36
C LEU A 321 -18.58 22.03 -0.16
N CYS A 322 -19.60 22.76 -0.57
CA CYS A 322 -19.76 24.17 -0.23
C CYS A 322 -19.85 24.37 1.29
N ALA A 323 -20.62 23.55 2.00
CA ALA A 323 -20.70 23.62 3.46
C ALA A 323 -19.37 23.30 4.13
N ILE A 324 -18.67 22.26 3.65
CA ILE A 324 -17.34 21.87 4.15
C ILE A 324 -16.32 22.99 3.91
N GLY A 325 -16.25 23.57 2.71
CA GLY A 325 -15.35 24.67 2.39
C GLY A 325 -15.60 25.91 3.26
N ASN A 326 -16.86 26.18 3.61
CA ASN A 326 -17.20 27.31 4.47
C ASN A 326 -16.72 27.15 5.92
N VAL A 327 -16.62 25.93 6.46
CA VAL A 327 -16.39 25.68 7.89
C VAL A 327 -15.05 25.01 8.17
N CYS A 328 -14.65 24.01 7.37
CA CYS A 328 -13.46 23.19 7.63
C CYS A 328 -12.16 23.86 7.15
N LYS A 329 -11.79 24.98 7.77
CA LYS A 329 -10.64 25.81 7.36
C LYS A 329 -9.27 25.12 7.50
N LYS A 330 -9.19 24.02 8.25
CA LYS A 330 -7.97 23.23 8.47
C LYS A 330 -7.80 22.08 7.47
N LEU A 331 -8.65 22.01 6.43
CA LEU A 331 -8.60 20.92 5.46
C LEU A 331 -7.30 20.98 4.65
N LYS A 332 -6.49 19.94 4.76
CA LYS A 332 -5.17 19.76 4.11
C LYS A 332 -5.20 18.73 2.99
N SER A 333 -6.08 17.75 3.07
CA SER A 333 -6.15 16.66 2.10
C SER A 333 -7.60 16.40 1.69
N LEU A 334 -7.86 16.42 0.38
CA LEU A 334 -9.16 16.12 -0.22
C LEU A 334 -9.00 15.05 -1.29
N THR A 335 -9.72 13.94 -1.15
CA THR A 335 -9.85 12.89 -2.16
C THR A 335 -11.31 12.76 -2.57
N LEU A 336 -11.57 12.85 -3.87
CA LEU A 336 -12.89 12.66 -4.50
C LEU A 336 -12.76 11.57 -5.55
N SER A 337 -13.42 10.42 -5.36
CA SER A 337 -13.41 9.31 -6.32
C SER A 337 -14.82 8.90 -6.70
N ASP A 338 -15.08 8.88 -8.01
CA ASP A 338 -16.36 8.48 -8.60
C ASP A 338 -17.57 9.29 -8.08
N CYS A 339 -17.35 10.58 -7.81
CA CYS A 339 -18.35 11.50 -7.30
C CYS A 339 -19.07 12.21 -8.47
N TYR A 340 -20.06 11.57 -9.06
CA TYR A 340 -20.63 11.96 -10.36
C TYR A 340 -21.46 13.25 -10.36
N PHE A 341 -21.99 13.71 -9.22
CA PHE A 341 -22.82 14.92 -9.13
C PHE A 341 -22.03 16.14 -8.62
N LEU A 342 -20.75 15.99 -8.29
CA LEU A 342 -19.89 17.12 -7.98
C LEU A 342 -19.42 17.80 -9.26
N SER A 343 -19.48 19.14 -9.28
CA SER A 343 -19.01 19.98 -10.37
C SER A 343 -17.87 20.90 -9.92
N ASP A 344 -17.45 21.79 -10.80
CA ASP A 344 -16.45 22.83 -10.52
C ASP A 344 -16.76 23.66 -9.27
N LYS A 345 -18.05 23.91 -8.99
CA LYS A 345 -18.50 24.65 -7.80
C LYS A 345 -18.02 24.03 -6.49
N SER A 346 -17.89 22.70 -6.44
CA SER A 346 -17.33 21.98 -5.29
C SER A 346 -15.88 22.40 -5.03
N LEU A 347 -15.04 22.38 -6.06
CA LEU A 347 -13.62 22.76 -5.93
C LEU A 347 -13.44 24.26 -5.72
N GLU A 348 -14.26 25.09 -6.34
CA GLU A 348 -14.28 26.55 -6.13
C GLU A 348 -14.58 26.90 -4.66
N ALA A 349 -15.56 26.21 -4.05
CA ALA A 349 -15.88 26.40 -2.64
C ALA A 349 -14.75 25.93 -1.71
N ILE A 350 -14.12 24.79 -2.01
CA ILE A 350 -12.95 24.29 -1.27
C ILE A 350 -11.77 25.26 -1.44
N ALA A 351 -11.48 25.72 -2.65
CA ALA A 351 -10.41 26.68 -2.94
C ALA A 351 -10.56 27.98 -2.13
N THR A 352 -11.79 28.50 -2.09
CA THR A 352 -12.10 29.73 -1.35
C THR A 352 -11.98 29.56 0.17
N GLY A 353 -12.35 28.37 0.66
CA GLY A 353 -12.47 28.13 2.10
C GLY A 353 -11.29 27.45 2.76
N CYS A 354 -10.51 26.67 2.03
CA CYS A 354 -9.48 25.77 2.57
C CYS A 354 -8.10 26.11 1.99
N SER A 355 -7.54 27.27 2.35
CA SER A 355 -6.23 27.75 1.83
C SER A 355 -5.03 26.91 2.26
N GLU A 356 -5.18 26.06 3.30
CA GLU A 356 -4.14 25.12 3.74
C GLU A 356 -4.13 23.79 2.94
N LEU A 357 -4.93 23.68 1.87
CA LEU A 357 -5.00 22.46 1.07
C LEU A 357 -3.63 22.12 0.48
N ALA A 358 -3.08 20.96 0.88
CA ALA A 358 -1.77 20.46 0.49
C ALA A 358 -1.85 19.26 -0.45
N GLN A 359 -2.93 18.48 -0.40
CA GLN A 359 -3.13 17.30 -1.22
C GLN A 359 -4.52 17.28 -1.83
N LEU A 360 -4.59 17.14 -3.15
CA LEU A 360 -5.84 17.00 -3.90
C LEU A 360 -5.78 15.79 -4.83
N GLU A 361 -6.74 14.89 -4.68
CA GLU A 361 -6.96 13.79 -5.62
C GLU A 361 -8.39 13.86 -6.15
N VAL A 362 -8.52 13.88 -7.49
CA VAL A 362 -9.78 13.79 -8.21
C VAL A 362 -9.72 12.60 -9.16
N ASN A 363 -10.59 11.63 -8.94
CA ASN A 363 -10.62 10.38 -9.69
C ASN A 363 -12.03 10.11 -10.20
N GLY A 364 -12.21 9.97 -11.51
CA GLY A 364 -13.49 9.58 -12.12
C GLY A 364 -14.66 10.57 -11.86
N CYS A 365 -14.40 11.78 -11.40
CA CYS A 365 -15.42 12.81 -11.17
C CYS A 365 -15.72 13.56 -12.47
N HIS A 366 -16.54 12.98 -13.34
CA HIS A 366 -16.71 13.42 -14.72
C HIS A 366 -17.32 14.83 -14.90
N ASN A 367 -17.91 15.43 -13.87
CA ASN A 367 -18.47 16.78 -13.94
C ASN A 367 -17.55 17.86 -13.34
N ILE A 368 -16.43 17.45 -12.74
CA ILE A 368 -15.36 18.37 -12.35
C ILE A 368 -14.52 18.68 -13.59
N GLY A 369 -14.38 19.95 -13.90
CA GLY A 369 -13.68 20.44 -15.09
C GLY A 369 -12.57 21.42 -14.77
N THR A 370 -12.25 22.22 -15.75
CA THR A 370 -11.10 23.12 -15.76
C THR A 370 -11.22 24.24 -14.72
N SER A 371 -12.38 24.90 -14.61
CA SER A 371 -12.55 26.07 -13.72
C SER A 371 -12.42 25.73 -12.24
N GLY A 372 -12.89 24.55 -11.83
CA GLY A 372 -12.70 24.10 -10.45
C GLY A 372 -11.23 23.94 -10.05
N LEU A 373 -10.42 23.36 -10.93
CA LEU A 373 -8.98 23.19 -10.66
C LEU A 373 -8.21 24.52 -10.82
N GLU A 374 -8.62 25.43 -11.73
CA GLU A 374 -8.07 26.79 -11.78
C GLU A 374 -8.25 27.55 -10.46
N ALA A 375 -9.42 27.41 -9.84
CA ALA A 375 -9.67 28.01 -8.53
C ALA A 375 -8.70 27.47 -7.45
N ILE A 376 -8.44 26.16 -7.45
CA ILE A 376 -7.43 25.53 -6.57
C ILE A 376 -6.04 26.13 -6.84
N GLY A 377 -5.62 26.22 -8.11
CA GLY A 377 -4.33 26.79 -8.49
C GLY A 377 -4.13 28.23 -8.01
N LYS A 378 -5.19 29.03 -8.05
CA LYS A 378 -5.19 30.44 -7.61
C LYS A 378 -5.18 30.61 -6.09
N SER A 379 -5.83 29.72 -5.35
CA SER A 379 -6.16 29.94 -3.91
C SER A 379 -5.43 29.01 -2.94
N CYS A 380 -4.78 27.94 -3.41
CA CYS A 380 -4.12 26.95 -2.55
C CYS A 380 -2.59 26.89 -2.79
N PRO A 381 -1.82 27.91 -2.36
CA PRO A 381 -0.37 27.97 -2.62
C PRO A 381 0.42 26.88 -1.90
N GLY A 382 -0.16 26.24 -0.86
CA GLY A 382 0.42 25.12 -0.11
C GLY A 382 0.29 23.75 -0.80
N LEU A 383 -0.33 23.68 -2.00
CA LEU A 383 -0.54 22.40 -2.69
C LEU A 383 0.80 21.74 -3.05
N SER A 384 1.04 20.58 -2.46
CA SER A 384 2.26 19.77 -2.60
C SER A 384 2.04 18.50 -3.42
N GLU A 385 0.81 17.98 -3.45
CA GLU A 385 0.46 16.77 -4.21
C GLU A 385 -0.84 16.98 -4.98
N LEU A 386 -0.82 16.69 -6.28
CA LEU A 386 -1.99 16.74 -7.15
C LEU A 386 -2.11 15.43 -7.93
N ALA A 387 -3.26 14.76 -7.84
CA ALA A 387 -3.58 13.58 -8.62
C ALA A 387 -4.91 13.78 -9.37
N LEU A 388 -4.87 13.62 -10.68
CA LEU A 388 -6.00 13.70 -11.59
C LEU A 388 -6.10 12.39 -12.37
N LEU A 389 -7.14 11.60 -12.09
CA LEU A 389 -7.33 10.30 -12.71
C LEU A 389 -8.68 10.28 -13.43
N TYR A 390 -8.67 9.89 -14.70
CA TYR A 390 -9.88 9.83 -15.55
C TYR A 390 -10.64 11.16 -15.63
N CYS A 391 -9.91 12.28 -15.57
CA CYS A 391 -10.47 13.64 -15.57
C CYS A 391 -10.48 14.20 -16.99
N GLN A 392 -11.45 13.79 -17.82
CA GLN A 392 -11.50 14.16 -19.24
C GLN A 392 -11.96 15.60 -19.50
N ARG A 393 -12.55 16.32 -18.51
CA ARG A 393 -13.01 17.71 -18.67
C ARG A 393 -11.99 18.74 -18.18
N ILE A 394 -10.86 18.29 -17.62
CA ILE A 394 -9.80 19.19 -17.16
C ILE A 394 -8.82 19.40 -18.32
N GLY A 395 -8.65 20.64 -18.74
CA GLY A 395 -7.75 21.06 -19.82
C GLY A 395 -6.48 21.75 -19.31
N ASN A 396 -5.62 22.16 -20.26
CA ASN A 396 -4.30 22.74 -20.00
C ASN A 396 -4.33 23.97 -19.07
N SER A 397 -5.35 24.87 -19.23
CA SER A 397 -5.42 26.10 -18.44
C SER A 397 -5.53 25.87 -16.93
N ALA A 398 -6.11 24.75 -16.52
CA ALA A 398 -6.13 24.37 -15.11
C ALA A 398 -4.71 24.19 -14.55
N LEU A 399 -3.86 23.48 -15.27
CA LEU A 399 -2.46 23.25 -14.84
C LEU A 399 -1.59 24.50 -15.04
N PHE A 400 -1.97 25.46 -15.92
CA PHE A 400 -1.31 26.77 -15.97
C PHE A 400 -1.48 27.53 -14.65
N GLU A 401 -2.69 27.56 -14.09
CA GLU A 401 -2.93 28.21 -12.81
C GLU A 401 -2.25 27.47 -11.66
N VAL A 402 -2.24 26.12 -11.67
CA VAL A 402 -1.48 25.33 -10.69
C VAL A 402 0.04 25.62 -10.78
N GLY A 403 0.63 25.65 -11.98
CA GLY A 403 2.03 25.98 -12.19
C GLY A 403 2.38 27.39 -11.72
N ARG A 404 1.43 28.34 -11.89
CA ARG A 404 1.60 29.73 -11.46
C ARG A 404 1.48 29.90 -9.94
N GLY A 405 0.51 29.24 -9.30
CA GLY A 405 0.17 29.46 -7.88
C GLY A 405 0.78 28.47 -6.91
N CYS A 406 0.99 27.19 -7.28
CA CYS A 406 1.37 26.13 -6.36
C CYS A 406 2.88 25.80 -6.40
N LYS A 407 3.71 26.73 -5.93
CA LYS A 407 5.19 26.61 -5.99
C LYS A 407 5.78 25.48 -5.12
N LEU A 408 5.00 24.93 -4.21
CA LEU A 408 5.39 23.83 -3.32
C LEU A 408 5.04 22.45 -3.88
N LEU A 409 4.55 22.35 -5.12
CA LEU A 409 4.16 21.08 -5.73
C LEU A 409 5.36 20.15 -5.86
N GLN A 410 5.28 18.97 -5.24
CA GLN A 410 6.30 17.93 -5.22
C GLN A 410 5.90 16.66 -5.96
N ALA A 411 4.60 16.41 -6.08
CA ALA A 411 4.08 15.23 -6.79
C ALA A 411 2.91 15.60 -7.70
N LEU A 412 3.00 15.19 -8.97
CA LEU A 412 1.93 15.28 -9.95
C LEU A 412 1.65 13.89 -10.53
N ASN A 413 0.39 13.46 -10.46
CA ASN A 413 -0.08 12.21 -11.05
C ASN A 413 -1.23 12.48 -12.03
N LEU A 414 -1.06 12.09 -13.28
CA LEU A 414 -2.02 12.25 -14.36
C LEU A 414 -2.30 10.88 -14.99
N VAL A 415 -3.53 10.40 -14.92
CA VAL A 415 -3.93 9.12 -15.50
C VAL A 415 -5.14 9.28 -16.39
N ASP A 416 -5.04 8.89 -17.65
CA ASP A 416 -6.15 8.93 -18.62
C ASP A 416 -6.80 10.34 -18.73
N CYS A 417 -5.98 11.42 -18.72
CA CYS A 417 -6.41 12.81 -18.86
C CYS A 417 -6.19 13.27 -20.32
N SER A 418 -7.17 13.08 -21.20
CA SER A 418 -7.06 13.27 -22.63
C SER A 418 -6.90 14.73 -23.09
N ASN A 419 -7.30 15.71 -22.28
CA ASN A 419 -7.26 17.14 -22.61
C ASN A 419 -6.06 17.87 -21.98
N ILE A 420 -5.14 17.13 -21.36
CA ILE A 420 -3.90 17.65 -20.79
C ILE A 420 -2.74 17.25 -21.73
N GLY A 421 -2.03 18.24 -22.24
CA GLY A 421 -0.92 18.05 -23.18
C GLY A 421 0.37 18.71 -22.70
N ASP A 422 1.34 18.80 -23.63
CA ASP A 422 2.68 19.34 -23.38
C ASP A 422 2.69 20.73 -22.73
N ASP A 423 1.84 21.64 -23.18
CA ASP A 423 1.83 23.02 -22.67
C ASP A 423 1.51 23.07 -21.17
N ALA A 424 0.62 22.19 -20.69
CA ALA A 424 0.32 22.06 -19.27
C ALA A 424 1.53 21.54 -18.47
N VAL A 425 2.21 20.52 -18.99
CA VAL A 425 3.41 19.96 -18.35
C VAL A 425 4.55 20.97 -18.33
N CYS A 426 4.74 21.73 -19.43
CA CYS A 426 5.72 22.83 -19.49
C CYS A 426 5.45 23.88 -18.41
N SER A 427 4.18 24.30 -18.23
CA SER A 427 3.82 25.28 -17.21
C SER A 427 4.11 24.77 -15.78
N ILE A 428 3.80 23.49 -15.52
CA ILE A 428 4.13 22.86 -14.24
C ILE A 428 5.66 22.81 -14.03
N ALA A 429 6.42 22.37 -15.02
CA ALA A 429 7.88 22.26 -14.92
C ALA A 429 8.55 23.61 -14.64
N GLN A 430 8.11 24.67 -15.32
CA GLN A 430 8.62 26.04 -15.13
C GLN A 430 8.19 26.63 -13.78
N GLY A 431 6.98 26.32 -13.33
CA GLY A 431 6.40 26.90 -12.12
C GLY A 431 6.72 26.13 -10.83
N CYS A 432 6.87 24.83 -10.90
CA CYS A 432 6.97 23.92 -9.73
C CYS A 432 8.34 23.21 -9.70
N GLN A 433 9.41 23.96 -9.52
CA GLN A 433 10.79 23.46 -9.57
C GLN A 433 11.14 22.43 -8.48
N ASN A 434 10.32 22.33 -7.43
CA ASN A 434 10.48 21.34 -6.36
C ASN A 434 9.86 19.97 -6.66
N LEU A 435 9.47 19.72 -7.92
CA LEU A 435 8.84 18.48 -8.33
C LEU A 435 9.81 17.29 -8.14
N LYS A 436 9.37 16.29 -7.36
CA LYS A 436 10.12 15.07 -7.05
C LYS A 436 9.53 13.84 -7.75
N LYS A 437 8.21 13.86 -7.96
CA LYS A 437 7.48 12.74 -8.57
C LYS A 437 6.59 13.24 -9.69
N LEU A 438 6.75 12.66 -10.87
CA LEU A 438 5.89 12.89 -12.02
C LEU A 438 5.43 11.55 -12.59
N HIS A 439 4.15 11.26 -12.43
CA HIS A 439 3.55 10.05 -12.96
C HIS A 439 2.49 10.40 -14.00
N ILE A 440 2.71 9.97 -15.22
CA ILE A 440 1.82 10.17 -16.35
C ILE A 440 1.49 8.81 -16.96
N ARG A 441 0.21 8.53 -17.15
CA ARG A 441 -0.23 7.28 -17.75
C ARG A 441 -1.36 7.52 -18.74
N ARG A 442 -1.19 7.03 -19.97
CA ARG A 442 -2.20 7.15 -21.05
C ARG A 442 -2.71 8.58 -21.27
N CYS A 443 -1.83 9.58 -21.11
CA CYS A 443 -2.12 10.95 -21.50
C CYS A 443 -1.49 11.18 -22.88
N TYR A 444 -2.24 10.88 -23.93
CA TYR A 444 -1.74 10.77 -25.30
C TYR A 444 -1.36 12.12 -25.95
N GLU A 445 -1.76 13.25 -25.36
CA GLU A 445 -1.37 14.59 -25.81
C GLU A 445 -0.05 15.08 -25.19
N ILE A 446 0.54 14.32 -24.26
CA ILE A 446 1.85 14.61 -23.67
C ILE A 446 2.92 13.87 -24.44
N GLY A 447 3.92 14.62 -24.90
CA GLY A 447 5.03 14.12 -25.69
C GLY A 447 6.39 14.64 -25.21
N ASP A 448 7.36 14.65 -26.12
CA ASP A 448 8.73 15.03 -25.82
C ASP A 448 8.86 16.46 -25.28
N LYS A 449 8.13 17.44 -25.85
CA LYS A 449 8.24 18.86 -25.48
C LYS A 449 8.01 19.07 -23.99
N GLY A 450 6.94 18.47 -23.45
CA GLY A 450 6.61 18.58 -22.02
C GLY A 450 7.70 17.98 -21.14
N ILE A 451 8.17 16.78 -21.49
CA ILE A 451 9.13 16.03 -20.69
C ILE A 451 10.56 16.61 -20.79
N ILE A 452 10.94 17.15 -21.95
CA ILE A 452 12.20 17.91 -22.10
C ILE A 452 12.20 19.10 -21.13
N THR A 453 11.11 19.88 -21.11
CA THR A 453 10.99 21.01 -20.18
C THR A 453 11.08 20.57 -18.71
N VAL A 454 10.57 19.37 -18.37
CA VAL A 454 10.73 18.78 -17.03
C VAL A 454 12.21 18.51 -16.74
N GLY A 455 12.95 17.89 -17.65
CA GLY A 455 14.39 17.62 -17.52
C GLY A 455 15.22 18.90 -17.32
N GLU A 456 14.83 19.98 -17.99
CA GLU A 456 15.51 21.27 -17.89
C GLU A 456 15.27 21.99 -16.54
N ASN A 457 14.06 21.88 -15.97
CA ASN A 457 13.62 22.73 -14.86
C ASN A 457 13.49 21.99 -13.52
N CYS A 458 13.20 20.67 -13.49
CA CYS A 458 12.87 19.93 -12.28
C CYS A 458 14.07 19.11 -11.76
N LYS A 459 15.08 19.80 -11.24
CA LYS A 459 16.35 19.17 -10.81
C LYS A 459 16.24 18.21 -9.62
N PHE A 460 15.13 18.25 -8.88
CA PHE A 460 14.87 17.37 -7.74
C PHE A 460 14.02 16.15 -8.10
N LEU A 461 13.74 15.94 -9.41
CA LEU A 461 12.95 14.80 -9.85
C LEU A 461 13.72 13.50 -9.61
N THR A 462 13.12 12.60 -8.81
CA THR A 462 13.65 11.27 -8.47
C THR A 462 12.78 10.13 -8.98
N ASP A 463 11.50 10.39 -9.22
CA ASP A 463 10.52 9.38 -9.60
C ASP A 463 9.77 9.82 -10.86
N LEU A 464 10.02 9.14 -11.97
CA LEU A 464 9.38 9.40 -13.25
C LEU A 464 8.67 8.16 -13.78
N SER A 465 7.38 8.32 -14.11
CA SER A 465 6.59 7.29 -14.79
C SER A 465 5.86 7.90 -15.99
N LEU A 466 6.05 7.32 -17.19
CA LEU A 466 5.47 7.78 -18.45
C LEU A 466 4.77 6.63 -19.18
N ARG A 467 3.97 5.85 -18.47
CA ARG A 467 3.40 4.59 -18.97
C ARG A 467 2.40 4.81 -20.09
N PHE A 468 2.63 4.15 -21.23
CA PHE A 468 1.74 4.24 -22.42
C PHE A 468 1.53 5.68 -22.90
N CYS A 469 2.59 6.50 -22.91
CA CYS A 469 2.61 7.83 -23.51
C CYS A 469 3.30 7.74 -24.87
N ASP A 470 2.53 7.52 -25.94
CA ASP A 470 3.04 7.14 -27.25
C ASP A 470 3.79 8.24 -27.99
N ARG A 471 3.69 9.50 -27.54
CA ARG A 471 4.44 10.65 -28.11
C ARG A 471 5.74 10.94 -27.39
N VAL A 472 6.10 10.16 -26.35
CA VAL A 472 7.35 10.31 -25.61
C VAL A 472 8.39 9.38 -26.21
N GLY A 473 9.52 9.94 -26.63
CA GLY A 473 10.62 9.23 -27.26
C GLY A 473 11.98 9.45 -26.59
N ASP A 474 13.04 9.12 -27.30
CA ASP A 474 14.42 9.21 -26.80
C ASP A 474 14.83 10.64 -26.44
N ALA A 475 14.35 11.66 -27.16
CA ALA A 475 14.69 13.06 -26.90
C ALA A 475 14.30 13.49 -25.47
N ALA A 476 13.12 13.04 -25.00
CA ALA A 476 12.66 13.27 -23.64
C ALA A 476 13.61 12.63 -22.61
N LEU A 477 13.97 11.35 -22.80
CA LEU A 477 14.85 10.66 -21.85
C LEU A 477 16.28 11.20 -21.84
N ILE A 478 16.77 11.69 -22.97
CA ILE A 478 18.08 12.38 -23.08
C ILE A 478 18.07 13.64 -22.20
N ALA A 479 17.03 14.46 -22.27
CA ALA A 479 16.90 15.66 -21.45
C ALA A 479 16.77 15.30 -19.94
N ILE A 480 16.01 14.25 -19.60
CA ILE A 480 15.90 13.75 -18.23
C ILE A 480 17.24 13.26 -17.70
N GLY A 481 17.99 12.45 -18.47
CA GLY A 481 19.31 11.96 -18.09
C GLY A 481 20.34 13.06 -17.88
N GLN A 482 20.22 14.18 -18.60
CA GLN A 482 21.08 15.35 -18.43
C GLN A 482 20.69 16.24 -17.25
N GLY A 483 19.41 16.26 -16.89
CA GLY A 483 18.87 17.25 -15.95
C GLY A 483 18.47 16.71 -14.58
N CYS A 484 18.20 15.42 -14.45
CA CYS A 484 17.62 14.82 -13.25
C CYS A 484 18.46 13.63 -12.73
N SER A 485 18.31 13.29 -11.44
CA SER A 485 18.96 12.12 -10.85
C SER A 485 17.89 11.12 -10.38
N LEU A 486 17.40 10.29 -11.30
CA LEU A 486 16.29 9.37 -11.04
C LEU A 486 16.72 8.20 -10.17
N ARG A 487 15.81 7.78 -9.30
CA ARG A 487 15.83 6.52 -8.54
C ARG A 487 14.78 5.53 -9.04
N TYR A 488 13.71 6.02 -9.62
CA TYR A 488 12.62 5.25 -10.17
C TYR A 488 12.31 5.75 -11.59
N LEU A 489 12.30 4.83 -12.56
CA LEU A 489 11.87 5.10 -13.93
C LEU A 489 10.94 4.02 -14.43
N ASN A 490 9.77 4.42 -14.94
CA ASN A 490 8.85 3.54 -15.65
C ASN A 490 8.45 4.19 -16.98
N VAL A 491 8.88 3.58 -18.07
CA VAL A 491 8.55 4.00 -19.44
C VAL A 491 7.86 2.89 -20.23
N SER A 492 7.19 1.98 -19.50
CA SER A 492 6.53 0.83 -20.11
C SER A 492 5.49 1.25 -21.14
N GLY A 493 5.57 0.65 -22.34
CA GLY A 493 4.66 0.91 -23.46
C GLY A 493 4.87 2.25 -24.18
N CYS A 494 5.97 2.96 -23.95
CA CYS A 494 6.35 4.15 -24.74
C CYS A 494 7.11 3.72 -26.00
N HIS A 495 6.39 3.46 -27.09
CA HIS A 495 6.93 2.77 -28.27
C HIS A 495 8.00 3.53 -29.04
N GLN A 496 8.16 4.84 -28.82
CA GLN A 496 9.20 5.67 -29.46
C GLN A 496 10.52 5.69 -28.67
N ILE A 497 10.56 5.08 -27.48
CA ILE A 497 11.78 4.95 -26.68
C ILE A 497 12.58 3.73 -27.14
N GLY A 498 13.87 3.94 -27.36
CA GLY A 498 14.84 2.92 -27.74
C GLY A 498 16.12 2.98 -26.90
N ASP A 499 17.21 2.51 -27.50
CA ASP A 499 18.51 2.45 -26.82
C ASP A 499 19.06 3.84 -26.49
N ALA A 500 18.90 4.85 -27.37
CA ALA A 500 19.51 6.16 -27.18
C ALA A 500 19.02 6.86 -25.89
N GLY A 501 17.72 6.83 -25.63
CA GLY A 501 17.13 7.40 -24.42
C GLY A 501 17.61 6.69 -23.15
N LEU A 502 17.64 5.35 -23.18
CA LEU A 502 18.06 4.57 -22.01
C LEU A 502 19.56 4.64 -21.74
N ILE A 503 20.39 4.77 -22.77
CA ILE A 503 21.82 5.06 -22.63
C ILE A 503 22.03 6.40 -21.92
N ALA A 504 21.27 7.44 -22.28
CA ALA A 504 21.34 8.73 -21.61
C ALA A 504 20.93 8.63 -20.12
N ILE A 505 19.87 7.88 -19.82
CA ILE A 505 19.46 7.59 -18.43
C ILE A 505 20.55 6.83 -17.67
N ALA A 506 21.14 5.80 -18.26
CA ALA A 506 22.21 5.03 -17.64
C ALA A 506 23.40 5.90 -17.23
N ARG A 507 23.79 6.84 -18.10
CA ARG A 507 24.91 7.77 -17.86
C ARG A 507 24.57 8.89 -16.88
N GLY A 508 23.31 9.35 -16.84
CA GLY A 508 22.88 10.48 -16.03
C GLY A 508 22.28 10.13 -14.67
N CYS A 509 21.84 8.88 -14.46
CA CYS A 509 21.09 8.47 -13.26
C CYS A 509 21.75 7.29 -12.51
N PRO A 510 22.94 7.46 -11.91
CA PRO A 510 23.66 6.36 -11.22
C PRO A 510 22.94 5.87 -9.95
N GLU A 511 22.00 6.63 -9.41
CA GLU A 511 21.18 6.24 -8.26
C GLU A 511 19.93 5.42 -8.63
N LEU A 512 19.77 5.01 -9.89
CA LEU A 512 18.60 4.27 -10.35
C LEU A 512 18.49 2.92 -9.61
N VAL A 513 17.32 2.71 -8.99
CA VAL A 513 17.01 1.51 -8.18
C VAL A 513 15.95 0.64 -8.86
N TYR A 514 14.97 1.26 -9.49
CA TYR A 514 13.87 0.60 -10.19
C TYR A 514 13.79 1.05 -11.64
N LEU A 515 13.67 0.09 -12.55
CA LEU A 515 13.49 0.35 -13.99
C LEU A 515 12.43 -0.57 -14.59
N ASP A 516 11.38 0.01 -15.16
CA ASP A 516 10.40 -0.72 -15.98
C ASP A 516 10.43 -0.19 -17.42
N VAL A 517 10.95 -1.01 -18.31
CA VAL A 517 11.03 -0.78 -19.75
C VAL A 517 10.23 -1.81 -20.54
N SER A 518 9.23 -2.40 -19.89
CA SER A 518 8.39 -3.42 -20.54
C SER A 518 7.66 -2.86 -21.77
N VAL A 519 7.43 -3.75 -22.74
CA VAL A 519 6.71 -3.44 -24.00
C VAL A 519 7.45 -2.42 -24.91
N LEU A 520 8.74 -2.16 -24.69
CA LEU A 520 9.54 -1.36 -25.62
C LEU A 520 10.00 -2.22 -26.80
N GLN A 521 9.66 -1.80 -28.02
CA GLN A 521 9.98 -2.56 -29.23
C GLN A 521 11.39 -2.31 -29.76
N ASN A 522 11.96 -1.13 -29.48
CA ASN A 522 13.25 -0.67 -29.97
C ASN A 522 14.37 -0.80 -28.93
N LEU A 523 14.13 -1.51 -27.83
CA LEU A 523 15.12 -1.75 -26.78
C LEU A 523 15.98 -2.95 -27.13
N GLY A 524 17.29 -2.72 -27.31
CA GLY A 524 18.30 -3.73 -27.61
C GLY A 524 19.33 -3.97 -26.50
N ASP A 525 20.34 -4.78 -26.81
CA ASP A 525 21.40 -5.15 -25.87
C ASP A 525 22.32 -3.99 -25.50
N MET A 526 22.45 -2.97 -26.35
CA MET A 526 23.32 -1.82 -26.08
C MET A 526 22.83 -1.02 -24.86
N ALA A 527 21.51 -0.82 -24.72
CA ALA A 527 20.95 -0.18 -23.53
C ALA A 527 21.21 -1.00 -22.25
N LEU A 528 21.10 -2.34 -22.33
CA LEU A 528 21.37 -3.21 -21.19
C LEU A 528 22.86 -3.17 -20.77
N TRP A 529 23.75 -3.02 -21.75
CA TRP A 529 25.18 -2.84 -21.49
C TRP A 529 25.43 -1.54 -20.70
N GLU A 530 24.97 -0.41 -21.22
CA GLU A 530 25.17 0.91 -20.57
C GLU A 530 24.49 0.97 -19.20
N LEU A 531 23.30 0.37 -19.04
CA LEU A 531 22.63 0.23 -17.73
C LEU A 531 23.48 -0.56 -16.73
N GLY A 532 24.16 -1.61 -17.20
CA GLY A 532 25.09 -2.37 -16.36
C GLY A 532 26.25 -1.51 -15.85
N GLU A 533 26.83 -0.67 -16.69
CA GLU A 533 27.94 0.21 -16.31
C GLU A 533 27.47 1.42 -15.48
N GLY A 534 26.33 2.03 -15.83
CA GLY A 534 25.89 3.31 -15.26
C GLY A 534 25.02 3.20 -14.02
N CYS A 535 24.32 2.04 -13.77
CA CYS A 535 23.32 1.91 -12.73
C CYS A 535 23.66 0.82 -11.69
N PRO A 536 24.73 0.95 -10.89
CA PRO A 536 25.18 -0.09 -9.95
C PRO A 536 24.23 -0.34 -8.77
N LEU A 537 23.26 0.55 -8.53
CA LEU A 537 22.28 0.44 -7.46
C LEU A 537 20.98 -0.23 -7.88
N LEU A 538 20.87 -0.66 -9.15
CA LEU A 538 19.65 -1.25 -9.70
C LEU A 538 19.29 -2.54 -8.95
N LYS A 539 18.03 -2.58 -8.42
CA LYS A 539 17.47 -3.69 -7.68
C LYS A 539 16.36 -4.41 -8.42
N ASP A 540 15.53 -3.66 -9.11
CA ASP A 540 14.36 -4.18 -9.79
C ASP A 540 14.40 -3.77 -11.27
N ILE A 541 14.30 -4.75 -12.16
CA ILE A 541 14.19 -4.50 -13.59
C ILE A 541 13.03 -5.29 -14.21
N VAL A 542 12.21 -4.60 -15.03
CA VAL A 542 11.12 -5.20 -15.80
C VAL A 542 11.40 -5.02 -17.29
N LEU A 543 11.68 -6.13 -17.96
CA LEU A 543 12.02 -6.24 -19.39
C LEU A 543 10.93 -6.95 -20.19
N SER A 544 9.79 -7.26 -19.60
CA SER A 544 8.75 -8.10 -20.22
C SER A 544 8.28 -7.52 -21.56
N HIS A 545 8.06 -8.40 -22.55
CA HIS A 545 7.66 -8.02 -23.92
C HIS A 545 8.69 -7.19 -24.73
N CYS A 546 9.96 -7.15 -24.33
CA CYS A 546 11.03 -6.55 -25.14
C CYS A 546 11.50 -7.56 -26.17
N ARG A 547 11.44 -7.17 -27.47
CA ARG A 547 11.62 -8.11 -28.58
C ARG A 547 13.04 -8.19 -29.14
N GLN A 548 13.92 -7.25 -28.79
CA GLN A 548 15.28 -7.17 -29.36
C GLN A 548 16.37 -7.51 -28.35
N ILE A 549 16.06 -7.63 -27.06
CA ILE A 549 17.02 -8.03 -26.03
C ILE A 549 17.34 -9.52 -26.12
N THR A 550 18.60 -9.87 -25.93
CA THR A 550 19.08 -11.25 -25.97
C THR A 550 19.74 -11.70 -24.67
N ASP A 551 20.11 -12.98 -24.61
CA ASP A 551 20.89 -13.54 -23.49
C ASP A 551 22.23 -12.80 -23.27
N VAL A 552 22.81 -12.19 -24.33
CA VAL A 552 24.10 -11.48 -24.27
C VAL A 552 23.97 -10.19 -23.48
N GLY A 553 23.01 -9.31 -23.83
CA GLY A 553 22.76 -8.08 -23.09
C GLY A 553 22.34 -8.35 -21.64
N LEU A 554 21.47 -9.34 -21.44
CA LEU A 554 21.04 -9.74 -20.11
C LEU A 554 22.21 -10.24 -19.23
N ALA A 555 23.10 -11.08 -19.79
CA ALA A 555 24.26 -11.59 -19.06
C ALA A 555 25.21 -10.46 -18.64
N TYR A 556 25.38 -9.45 -19.50
CA TYR A 556 26.20 -8.29 -19.18
C TYR A 556 25.60 -7.46 -18.04
N LEU A 557 24.33 -7.13 -18.14
CA LEU A 557 23.60 -6.38 -17.13
C LEU A 557 23.70 -7.04 -15.73
N VAL A 558 23.38 -8.34 -15.65
CA VAL A 558 23.35 -9.04 -14.34
C VAL A 558 24.74 -9.26 -13.74
N LYS A 559 25.78 -9.27 -14.56
CA LYS A 559 27.17 -9.33 -14.10
C LYS A 559 27.59 -8.05 -13.40
N LYS A 560 27.07 -6.91 -13.82
CA LYS A 560 27.41 -5.58 -13.32
C LYS A 560 26.48 -5.11 -12.21
N CYS A 561 25.17 -5.33 -12.34
CA CYS A 561 24.16 -4.94 -11.36
C CYS A 561 24.08 -5.97 -10.20
N THR A 562 25.10 -6.00 -9.35
CA THR A 562 25.22 -6.99 -8.25
C THR A 562 24.17 -6.85 -7.15
N LYS A 563 23.44 -5.74 -7.11
CA LYS A 563 22.35 -5.48 -6.14
C LYS A 563 20.98 -5.92 -6.63
N LEU A 564 20.89 -6.57 -7.81
CA LEU A 564 19.62 -6.95 -8.41
C LEU A 564 18.88 -7.97 -7.53
N GLU A 565 17.64 -7.62 -7.18
CA GLU A 565 16.74 -8.40 -6.32
C GLU A 565 15.56 -8.99 -7.11
N SER A 566 15.13 -8.32 -8.18
CA SER A 566 13.98 -8.73 -9.00
C SER A 566 14.26 -8.53 -10.49
N CYS A 567 13.93 -9.54 -11.31
CA CYS A 567 14.06 -9.48 -12.75
C CYS A 567 12.83 -10.12 -13.42
N HIS A 568 12.07 -9.33 -14.18
CA HIS A 568 10.91 -9.79 -14.94
C HIS A 568 11.24 -9.77 -16.44
N MET A 569 11.11 -10.93 -17.12
CA MET A 569 11.47 -11.11 -18.51
C MET A 569 10.49 -12.01 -19.28
N VAL A 570 9.19 -11.80 -19.02
CA VAL A 570 8.12 -12.56 -19.67
C VAL A 570 7.94 -12.09 -21.11
N TYR A 571 7.72 -13.01 -22.05
CA TYR A 571 7.53 -12.74 -23.49
C TYR A 571 8.69 -12.01 -24.17
N CYS A 572 9.93 -12.30 -23.78
CA CYS A 572 11.14 -11.85 -24.48
C CYS A 572 11.62 -12.98 -25.38
N PRO A 573 11.40 -12.95 -26.71
CA PRO A 573 11.58 -14.13 -27.57
C PRO A 573 13.03 -14.61 -27.65
N PHE A 574 14.01 -13.71 -27.54
CA PHE A 574 15.43 -14.04 -27.63
C PHE A 574 16.12 -14.28 -26.27
N ILE A 575 15.35 -14.21 -25.18
CA ILE A 575 15.82 -14.70 -23.88
C ILE A 575 15.49 -16.19 -23.78
N THR A 576 16.53 -17.01 -23.64
CA THR A 576 16.44 -18.47 -23.58
C THR A 576 16.58 -18.99 -22.15
N SER A 577 16.58 -20.33 -22.00
CA SER A 577 16.86 -20.96 -20.72
C SER A 577 18.30 -20.70 -20.20
N ALA A 578 19.22 -20.35 -21.10
CA ALA A 578 20.59 -19.97 -20.73
C ALA A 578 20.61 -18.58 -20.06
N GLY A 579 19.87 -17.60 -20.62
CA GLY A 579 19.73 -16.28 -20.01
C GLY A 579 19.11 -16.35 -18.61
N VAL A 580 18.01 -17.12 -18.45
CA VAL A 580 17.38 -17.32 -17.14
C VAL A 580 18.36 -17.98 -16.15
N ALA A 581 19.12 -19.00 -16.57
CA ALA A 581 20.11 -19.63 -15.71
C ALA A 581 21.24 -18.66 -15.31
N THR A 582 21.62 -17.75 -16.22
CA THR A 582 22.62 -16.71 -15.94
C THR A 582 22.14 -15.73 -14.87
N VAL A 583 20.90 -15.23 -14.96
CA VAL A 583 20.31 -14.38 -13.91
C VAL A 583 20.35 -15.05 -12.53
N VAL A 584 19.86 -16.29 -12.45
CA VAL A 584 19.79 -17.06 -11.20
C VAL A 584 21.19 -17.36 -10.63
N SER A 585 22.21 -17.52 -11.48
CA SER A 585 23.56 -17.88 -11.02
C SER A 585 24.44 -16.68 -10.71
N SER A 586 24.23 -15.54 -11.38
CA SER A 586 25.09 -14.36 -11.26
C SER A 586 24.60 -13.38 -10.17
N CYS A 587 23.28 -13.30 -9.94
CA CYS A 587 22.71 -12.35 -8.97
C CYS A 587 22.57 -13.01 -7.59
N VAL A 588 23.52 -12.74 -6.69
CA VAL A 588 23.52 -13.32 -5.32
C VAL A 588 22.36 -12.83 -4.45
N ASN A 589 21.81 -11.65 -4.76
CA ASN A 589 20.71 -11.02 -4.01
C ASN A 589 19.32 -11.26 -4.64
N ILE A 590 19.23 -12.06 -5.71
CA ILE A 590 17.98 -12.26 -6.43
C ILE A 590 16.93 -12.95 -5.56
N LYS A 591 15.76 -12.35 -5.46
CA LYS A 591 14.61 -12.83 -4.67
C LYS A 591 13.44 -13.24 -5.54
N LYS A 592 13.35 -12.66 -6.76
CA LYS A 592 12.23 -12.89 -7.67
C LYS A 592 12.67 -12.87 -9.11
N VAL A 593 12.36 -13.93 -9.84
CA VAL A 593 12.51 -13.99 -11.31
C VAL A 593 11.17 -14.38 -11.90
N LEU A 594 10.58 -13.50 -12.70
CA LEU A 594 9.32 -13.77 -13.39
C LEU A 594 9.60 -14.09 -14.85
N VAL A 595 9.21 -15.29 -15.29
CA VAL A 595 9.51 -15.82 -16.63
C VAL A 595 8.50 -16.89 -17.02
N GLU A 596 8.40 -17.24 -18.32
CA GLU A 596 7.59 -18.36 -18.77
C GLU A 596 8.17 -19.69 -18.30
N LYS A 597 7.30 -20.59 -17.84
CA LYS A 597 7.68 -21.90 -17.26
C LYS A 597 8.55 -22.77 -18.20
N TRP A 598 8.30 -22.70 -19.50
CA TRP A 598 9.02 -23.48 -20.51
C TRP A 598 10.47 -23.02 -20.73
N LYS A 599 10.80 -21.78 -20.40
CA LYS A 599 12.16 -21.24 -20.45
C LYS A 599 13.03 -21.65 -19.25
N VAL A 600 12.49 -22.37 -18.28
CA VAL A 600 13.24 -22.76 -17.09
C VAL A 600 13.64 -24.23 -17.17
N SER A 601 14.94 -24.50 -17.26
CA SER A 601 15.46 -25.87 -17.24
C SER A 601 15.18 -26.57 -15.90
N GLN A 602 15.09 -27.91 -15.91
CA GLN A 602 14.90 -28.67 -14.67
C GLN A 602 16.02 -28.39 -13.63
N ARG A 603 17.27 -28.23 -14.10
CA ARG A 603 18.39 -27.89 -13.23
C ARG A 603 18.22 -26.56 -12.55
N THR A 604 17.83 -25.52 -13.29
CA THR A 604 17.54 -24.18 -12.76
C THR A 604 16.38 -24.22 -11.78
N ARG A 605 15.32 -24.96 -12.09
CA ARG A 605 14.15 -25.13 -11.20
C ARG A 605 14.52 -25.77 -9.87
N ARG A 606 15.34 -26.83 -9.87
CA ARG A 606 15.81 -27.49 -8.64
C ARG A 606 16.68 -26.56 -7.78
N ARG A 607 17.48 -25.70 -8.42
CA ARG A 607 18.42 -24.81 -7.73
C ARG A 607 17.75 -23.55 -7.15
N ALA A 608 16.69 -23.06 -7.77
CA ALA A 608 16.13 -21.74 -7.51
C ALA A 608 14.59 -21.73 -7.48
N GLY A 609 13.94 -22.85 -7.16
CA GLY A 609 12.48 -22.96 -7.20
C GLY A 609 11.74 -21.96 -6.32
N SER A 610 12.31 -21.54 -5.20
CA SER A 610 11.70 -20.57 -4.27
C SER A 610 11.70 -19.12 -4.77
N ILE A 611 12.59 -18.79 -5.71
CA ILE A 611 12.70 -17.42 -6.27
C ILE A 611 12.09 -17.30 -7.68
N LEU A 612 11.73 -18.42 -8.30
CA LEU A 612 11.13 -18.45 -9.63
C LEU A 612 9.61 -18.27 -9.50
N SER A 613 9.11 -17.22 -10.11
CA SER A 613 7.67 -16.99 -10.30
C SER A 613 7.32 -17.19 -11.77
N TYR A 614 6.17 -17.80 -12.03
CA TYR A 614 5.68 -18.05 -13.38
C TYR A 614 4.41 -17.25 -13.63
N LEU A 615 4.25 -16.75 -14.85
CA LEU A 615 2.95 -16.27 -15.28
C LEU A 615 2.03 -17.50 -15.38
N CYS A 616 0.99 -17.59 -14.53
CA CYS A 616 -0.08 -18.56 -14.68
C CYS A 616 -0.91 -18.13 -15.91
N MET A 617 -0.60 -18.70 -17.06
CA MET A 617 -1.47 -18.68 -18.22
C MET A 617 -2.11 -20.08 -18.28
N ASP A 618 -3.22 -20.24 -17.62
CA ASP A 618 -4.24 -21.17 -18.03
C ASP A 618 -5.00 -20.48 -19.17
N LEU A 619 -4.59 -20.79 -20.40
CA LEU A 619 -5.36 -20.52 -21.62
C LEU A 619 -6.47 -21.54 -21.74
#